data_2881c29ea995d55151b267f8401811bb
#
_entry.id   2881c29ea995d55151b267f8401811bb
#
_cell.length_a   1.000
_cell.length_b   1.000
_cell.length_c   1.000
_cell.angle_alpha   90.00
_cell.angle_beta   90.00
_cell.angle_gamma   90.00
#
_symmetry.space_group_name_H-M   'P 1'
#
loop_
_entity.id
_entity.type
_entity.pdbx_description
1 polymer ?
#
loop_
_entity_poly.entity_id
_entity_poly.type
_entity_poly.pdbx_seq_one_letter_code
_entity_poly.pdbx_strand_id
1 'polypeptide(L)'
;MRLSETAKARWCVVLAATLSSTSGFFVQSPWLGSIPESSLPIVLGFWRAFFAFLVFVPAVRRWHFHPGMLLSGLCVFGMSLAFIASMRQTTAATTIWLQCFAPFWVFLFSLLFLREKWTFRRTFPLFLAMSGVGILLGFTLRASSASGVGLLWGILAGVLFAGVIGSLRWLRQYDSTLLVAWNVGIAMLCFLPLYLATGYFPTLPQFLLLAFFGIFQFALPYRLIAKGLQKISAQEGALITLLEPILTPFWVWLFWGIAEPWWTLVGGAFVLVALVLRTVVWADEV
;
A
#
# COMPACT_ATOMS: atom_id res chain seq x y z
N MET A 1 0.20 -30.44 -10.46
CA MET A 1 0.68 -29.39 -11.37
C MET A 1 1.49 -28.38 -10.56
N ARG A 2 2.81 -28.24 -10.78
CA ARG A 2 3.63 -27.27 -10.03
C ARG A 2 3.44 -25.89 -10.68
N LEU A 3 2.97 -24.91 -9.90
CA LEU A 3 2.86 -23.52 -10.36
C LEU A 3 4.24 -23.01 -10.80
N SER A 4 4.27 -22.22 -11.89
CA SER A 4 5.50 -21.54 -12.32
C SER A 4 5.98 -20.56 -11.23
N GLU A 5 7.27 -20.22 -11.22
CA GLU A 5 7.84 -19.27 -10.24
C GLU A 5 7.18 -17.89 -10.37
N THR A 6 6.84 -17.48 -11.61
CA THR A 6 6.09 -16.23 -11.85
C THR A 6 4.67 -16.30 -11.29
N ALA A 7 3.97 -17.44 -11.47
CA ALA A 7 2.64 -17.61 -10.89
C ALA A 7 2.69 -17.56 -9.35
N LYS A 8 3.68 -18.20 -8.72
CA LYS A 8 3.88 -18.10 -7.26
C LYS A 8 4.12 -16.66 -6.82
N ALA A 9 4.91 -15.90 -7.57
CA ALA A 9 5.19 -14.51 -7.29
C ALA A 9 3.93 -13.62 -7.40
N ARG A 10 3.08 -13.83 -8.42
CA ARG A 10 1.77 -13.18 -8.54
C ARG A 10 0.89 -13.46 -7.34
N TRP A 11 0.78 -14.73 -6.94
CA TRP A 11 0.01 -15.13 -5.76
C TRP A 11 0.53 -14.51 -4.46
N CYS A 12 1.86 -14.32 -4.32
CA CYS A 12 2.40 -13.57 -3.18
C CYS A 12 1.84 -12.15 -3.13
N VAL A 13 1.79 -11.43 -4.25
CA VAL A 13 1.29 -10.05 -4.28
C VAL A 13 -0.24 -10.00 -4.12
N VAL A 14 -0.98 -10.94 -4.70
CA VAL A 14 -2.43 -11.07 -4.48
C VAL A 14 -2.75 -11.30 -2.99
N LEU A 15 -2.03 -12.23 -2.35
CA LEU A 15 -2.19 -12.48 -0.92
C LEU A 15 -1.82 -11.23 -0.09
N ALA A 16 -0.77 -10.52 -0.47
CA ALA A 16 -0.39 -9.27 0.17
C ALA A 16 -1.53 -8.24 0.08
N ALA A 17 -2.07 -7.99 -1.11
CA ALA A 17 -3.17 -7.06 -1.32
C ALA A 17 -4.43 -7.45 -0.53
N THR A 18 -4.73 -8.76 -0.45
CA THR A 18 -5.85 -9.28 0.35
C THR A 18 -5.63 -9.04 1.84
N LEU A 19 -4.43 -9.27 2.37
CA LEU A 19 -4.11 -9.00 3.77
C LEU A 19 -4.13 -7.50 4.07
N SER A 20 -3.54 -6.68 3.19
CA SER A 20 -3.55 -5.22 3.33
C SER A 20 -4.96 -4.65 3.31
N SER A 21 -5.88 -5.23 2.53
CA SER A 21 -7.26 -4.75 2.42
C SER A 21 -8.05 -4.83 3.73
N THR A 22 -7.58 -5.60 4.72
CA THR A 22 -8.20 -5.64 6.06
C THR A 22 -7.96 -4.36 6.87
N SER A 23 -7.20 -3.39 6.36
CA SER A 23 -6.90 -2.11 7.02
C SER A 23 -8.16 -1.38 7.48
N GLY A 24 -9.23 -1.35 6.67
CA GLY A 24 -10.50 -0.72 7.02
C GLY A 24 -11.14 -1.31 8.27
N PHE A 25 -11.06 -2.64 8.43
CA PHE A 25 -11.53 -3.31 9.65
C PHE A 25 -10.82 -2.81 10.91
N PHE A 26 -9.49 -2.70 10.86
CA PHE A 26 -8.70 -2.25 12.02
C PHE A 26 -8.92 -0.77 12.32
N VAL A 27 -8.84 0.09 11.31
CA VAL A 27 -8.95 1.55 11.49
C VAL A 27 -10.32 1.97 12.00
N GLN A 28 -11.38 1.26 11.62
CA GLN A 28 -12.76 1.52 12.09
C GLN A 28 -13.09 0.78 13.40
N SER A 29 -12.14 0.10 14.02
CA SER A 29 -12.37 -0.62 15.25
C SER A 29 -12.77 0.33 16.38
N PRO A 30 -13.87 0.06 17.11
CA PRO A 30 -14.31 0.86 18.27
C PRO A 30 -13.23 0.97 19.36
N TRP A 31 -12.32 0.02 19.45
CA TRP A 31 -11.22 0.02 20.44
C TRP A 31 -10.22 1.16 20.21
N LEU A 32 -10.15 1.72 19.00
CA LEU A 32 -9.31 2.88 18.69
C LEU A 32 -10.02 4.22 18.95
N GLY A 33 -11.32 4.22 19.24
CA GLY A 33 -12.13 5.43 19.38
C GLY A 33 -11.73 6.36 20.55
N SER A 34 -10.96 5.86 21.52
CA SER A 34 -10.42 6.70 22.60
C SER A 34 -9.10 7.40 22.24
N ILE A 35 -8.49 7.08 21.09
CA ILE A 35 -7.31 7.79 20.60
C ILE A 35 -7.78 9.11 19.95
N PRO A 36 -7.22 10.27 20.31
CA PRO A 36 -7.57 11.53 19.67
C PRO A 36 -7.41 11.45 18.14
N GLU A 37 -8.40 11.87 17.39
CA GLU A 37 -8.39 11.80 15.90
C GLU A 37 -7.15 12.45 15.29
N SER A 38 -6.64 13.53 15.91
CA SER A 38 -5.41 14.20 15.48
C SER A 38 -4.16 13.35 15.64
N SER A 39 -4.12 12.44 16.61
CA SER A 39 -2.98 11.60 16.96
C SER A 39 -3.09 10.19 16.35
N LEU A 40 -4.30 9.72 16.07
CA LEU A 40 -4.58 8.36 15.62
C LEU A 40 -3.67 7.90 14.46
N PRO A 41 -3.50 8.68 13.38
CA PRO A 41 -2.67 8.22 12.27
C PRO A 41 -1.18 8.10 12.64
N ILE A 42 -0.66 8.99 13.49
CA ILE A 42 0.72 8.93 13.96
C ILE A 42 0.94 7.73 14.87
N VAL A 43 0.00 7.51 15.80
CA VAL A 43 -0.02 6.33 16.68
C VAL A 43 -0.05 5.04 15.87
N LEU A 44 -0.96 4.95 14.89
CA LEU A 44 -1.04 3.81 13.96
C LEU A 44 0.27 3.63 13.17
N GLY A 45 0.81 4.71 12.60
CA GLY A 45 2.04 4.71 11.82
C GLY A 45 3.24 4.18 12.60
N PHE A 46 3.44 4.71 13.82
CA PHE A 46 4.54 4.31 14.69
C PHE A 46 4.40 2.85 15.16
N TRP A 47 3.31 2.50 15.82
CA TRP A 47 3.15 1.17 16.41
C TRP A 47 3.11 0.06 15.38
N ARG A 48 2.49 0.30 14.23
CA ARG A 48 2.51 -0.63 13.09
C ARG A 48 3.93 -0.91 12.62
N ALA A 49 4.75 0.13 12.46
CA ALA A 49 6.14 -0.01 12.05
C ALA A 49 6.98 -0.69 13.16
N PHE A 50 6.74 -0.35 14.43
CA PHE A 50 7.42 -0.93 15.58
C PHE A 50 7.20 -2.44 15.69
N PHE A 51 5.96 -2.90 15.65
CA PHE A 51 5.68 -4.34 15.73
C PHE A 51 6.18 -5.10 14.50
N ALA A 52 6.08 -4.49 13.31
CA ALA A 52 6.67 -5.05 12.12
C ALA A 52 8.20 -5.21 12.26
N PHE A 53 8.88 -4.21 12.81
CA PHE A 53 10.31 -4.23 13.06
C PHE A 53 10.70 -5.34 14.04
N LEU A 54 9.99 -5.46 15.17
CA LEU A 54 10.24 -6.50 16.17
C LEU A 54 10.17 -7.92 15.60
N VAL A 55 9.24 -8.17 14.67
CA VAL A 55 9.07 -9.49 14.05
C VAL A 55 10.15 -9.77 13.00
N PHE A 56 10.54 -8.75 12.21
CA PHE A 56 11.46 -9.00 11.10
C PHE A 56 12.94 -8.87 11.45
N VAL A 57 13.31 -8.07 12.45
CA VAL A 57 14.71 -7.94 12.88
C VAL A 57 15.35 -9.29 13.23
N PRO A 58 14.75 -10.15 14.09
CA PRO A 58 15.36 -11.44 14.41
C PRO A 58 15.33 -12.43 13.24
N ALA A 59 14.48 -12.21 12.24
CA ALA A 59 14.38 -13.06 11.07
C ALA A 59 15.44 -12.74 9.98
N VAL A 60 16.14 -11.60 10.10
CA VAL A 60 17.22 -11.24 9.19
C VAL A 60 18.48 -12.05 9.52
N ARG A 61 18.87 -12.93 8.61
CA ARG A 61 20.06 -13.80 8.81
C ARG A 61 21.38 -13.08 8.61
N ARG A 62 21.45 -12.14 7.64
CA ARG A 62 22.64 -11.36 7.33
C ARG A 62 22.25 -9.91 7.05
N TRP A 63 22.80 -9.00 7.83
CA TRP A 63 22.58 -7.58 7.67
C TRP A 63 23.50 -7.03 6.59
N HIS A 64 22.93 -6.42 5.59
CA HIS A 64 23.63 -5.65 4.57
C HIS A 64 22.93 -4.31 4.44
N PHE A 65 23.70 -3.29 4.17
CA PHE A 65 23.17 -1.95 3.90
C PHE A 65 23.44 -1.57 2.44
N HIS A 66 22.45 -1.00 1.81
CA HIS A 66 22.56 -0.37 0.51
C HIS A 66 21.80 0.97 0.55
N PRO A 67 22.33 2.09 0.00
CA PRO A 67 21.64 3.39 0.05
C PRO A 67 20.20 3.37 -0.47
N GLY A 68 19.88 2.49 -1.41
CA GLY A 68 18.52 2.27 -1.87
C GLY A 68 17.56 1.77 -0.79
N MET A 69 18.03 1.11 0.27
CA MET A 69 17.20 0.68 1.41
C MET A 69 16.77 1.89 2.25
N LEU A 70 17.66 2.88 2.40
CA LEU A 70 17.33 4.15 3.04
C LEU A 70 16.25 4.89 2.22
N LEU A 71 16.44 5.00 0.90
CA LEU A 71 15.46 5.61 0.01
C LEU A 71 14.10 4.91 0.12
N SER A 72 14.09 3.56 0.08
CA SER A 72 12.85 2.78 0.22
C SER A 72 12.16 3.03 1.56
N GLY A 73 12.88 3.03 2.68
CA GLY A 73 12.34 3.30 4.01
C GLY A 73 11.80 4.73 4.16
N LEU A 74 12.51 5.73 3.61
CA LEU A 74 12.03 7.11 3.57
C LEU A 74 10.77 7.26 2.71
N CYS A 75 10.67 6.51 1.60
CA CYS A 75 9.43 6.46 0.82
C CYS A 75 8.28 5.86 1.62
N VAL A 76 8.49 4.81 2.43
CA VAL A 76 7.46 4.23 3.31
C VAL A 76 7.00 5.23 4.36
N PHE A 77 7.92 5.93 5.02
CA PHE A 77 7.60 6.97 5.99
C PHE A 77 6.85 8.13 5.33
N GLY A 78 7.42 8.71 4.27
CA GLY A 78 6.85 9.86 3.58
C GLY A 78 5.48 9.56 2.97
N MET A 79 5.29 8.36 2.38
CA MET A 79 3.99 7.89 1.90
C MET A 79 2.96 7.89 3.04
N SER A 80 3.31 7.30 4.18
CA SER A 80 2.41 7.25 5.33
C SER A 80 2.08 8.65 5.85
N LEU A 81 3.07 9.54 5.96
CA LEU A 81 2.88 10.91 6.40
C LEU A 81 2.01 11.71 5.44
N ALA A 82 2.28 11.61 4.13
CA ALA A 82 1.50 12.29 3.09
C ALA A 82 0.06 11.78 3.05
N PHE A 83 -0.15 10.48 3.22
CA PHE A 83 -1.48 9.87 3.32
C PHE A 83 -2.26 10.46 4.50
N ILE A 84 -1.64 10.55 5.68
CA ILE A 84 -2.22 11.15 6.89
C ILE A 84 -2.59 12.62 6.64
N ALA A 85 -1.65 13.40 6.08
CA ALA A 85 -1.86 14.81 5.79
C ALA A 85 -3.02 15.04 4.80
N SER A 86 -3.16 14.18 3.80
CA SER A 86 -4.27 14.19 2.85
C SER A 86 -5.61 13.88 3.54
N MET A 87 -5.67 12.82 4.36
CA MET A 87 -6.90 12.44 5.08
C MET A 87 -7.44 13.54 5.99
N ARG A 88 -6.56 14.34 6.58
CA ARG A 88 -6.95 15.46 7.45
C ARG A 88 -7.52 16.67 6.70
N GLN A 89 -7.24 16.79 5.41
CA GLN A 89 -7.61 17.94 4.57
C GLN A 89 -8.60 17.58 3.46
N THR A 90 -8.91 16.28 3.32
CA THR A 90 -9.91 15.75 2.38
C THR A 90 -10.75 14.68 3.09
N THR A 91 -11.06 13.60 2.40
CA THR A 91 -11.71 12.42 2.98
C THR A 91 -10.80 11.19 2.86
N ALA A 92 -11.04 10.17 3.69
CA ALA A 92 -10.33 8.89 3.58
C ALA A 92 -10.46 8.30 2.17
N ALA A 93 -11.66 8.32 1.60
CA ALA A 93 -11.92 7.83 0.24
C ALA A 93 -11.13 8.61 -0.81
N THR A 94 -11.15 9.94 -0.79
CA THR A 94 -10.37 10.78 -1.71
C THR A 94 -8.88 10.44 -1.64
N THR A 95 -8.34 10.32 -0.43
CA THR A 95 -6.93 10.00 -0.20
C THR A 95 -6.55 8.62 -0.75
N ILE A 96 -7.39 7.60 -0.50
CA ILE A 96 -7.18 6.24 -1.01
C ILE A 96 -7.17 6.25 -2.55
N TRP A 97 -8.15 6.91 -3.18
CA TRP A 97 -8.23 6.94 -4.64
C TRP A 97 -7.07 7.72 -5.28
N LEU A 98 -6.58 8.78 -4.65
CA LEU A 98 -5.37 9.48 -5.10
C LEU A 98 -4.12 8.58 -4.99
N GLN A 99 -3.98 7.83 -3.92
CA GLN A 99 -2.88 6.87 -3.78
C GLN A 99 -2.98 5.73 -4.81
N CYS A 100 -4.20 5.33 -5.21
CA CYS A 100 -4.42 4.31 -6.24
C CYS A 100 -3.91 4.70 -7.64
N PHE A 101 -3.49 5.95 -7.87
CA PHE A 101 -2.72 6.32 -9.04
C PHE A 101 -1.25 5.85 -8.99
N ALA A 102 -0.81 5.20 -7.92
CA ALA A 102 0.55 4.65 -7.82
C ALA A 102 0.99 3.80 -9.02
N PRO A 103 0.18 2.90 -9.62
CA PRO A 103 0.59 2.16 -10.81
C PRO A 103 0.96 3.04 -12.00
N PHE A 104 0.31 4.21 -12.16
CA PHE A 104 0.67 5.18 -13.18
C PHE A 104 2.07 5.78 -12.91
N TRP A 105 2.37 6.14 -11.67
CA TRP A 105 3.69 6.62 -11.28
C TRP A 105 4.76 5.53 -11.40
N VAL A 106 4.44 4.28 -11.03
CA VAL A 106 5.33 3.13 -11.25
C VAL A 106 5.63 2.95 -12.73
N PHE A 107 4.63 3.10 -13.59
CA PHE A 107 4.84 3.04 -15.05
C PHE A 107 5.85 4.08 -15.52
N LEU A 108 5.69 5.33 -15.10
CA LEU A 108 6.64 6.40 -15.43
C LEU A 108 8.05 6.09 -14.90
N PHE A 109 8.16 5.63 -13.63
CA PHE A 109 9.45 5.27 -13.04
C PHE A 109 10.08 4.05 -13.72
N SER A 110 9.28 3.07 -14.12
CA SER A 110 9.76 1.89 -14.85
C SER A 110 10.37 2.25 -16.21
N LEU A 111 9.75 3.18 -16.93
CA LEU A 111 10.28 3.68 -18.20
C LEU A 111 11.59 4.44 -18.00
N LEU A 112 11.65 5.34 -17.00
CA LEU A 112 12.75 6.25 -16.80
C LEU A 112 13.97 5.58 -16.13
N PHE A 113 13.76 4.76 -15.11
CA PHE A 113 14.83 4.24 -14.24
C PHE A 113 15.05 2.74 -14.36
N LEU A 114 13.99 1.94 -14.52
CA LEU A 114 14.10 0.48 -14.59
C LEU A 114 14.29 -0.04 -16.02
N ARG A 115 14.15 0.85 -17.03
CA ARG A 115 14.27 0.53 -18.46
C ARG A 115 13.40 -0.66 -18.88
N GLU A 116 12.24 -0.86 -18.24
CA GLU A 116 11.29 -1.88 -18.63
C GLU A 116 10.70 -1.55 -20.00
N LYS A 117 10.58 -2.58 -20.86
CA LYS A 117 10.09 -2.36 -22.25
C LYS A 117 8.61 -2.03 -22.23
N TRP A 118 8.27 -0.97 -22.99
CA TRP A 118 6.87 -0.64 -23.24
C TRP A 118 6.27 -1.62 -24.26
N THR A 119 5.10 -2.19 -23.94
CA THR A 119 4.30 -3.00 -24.89
C THR A 119 2.83 -2.71 -24.65
N PHE A 120 2.02 -2.74 -25.71
CA PHE A 120 0.58 -2.49 -25.63
C PHE A 120 -0.10 -3.37 -24.58
N ARG A 121 0.22 -4.66 -24.53
CA ARG A 121 -0.36 -5.62 -23.57
C ARG A 121 0.01 -5.38 -22.11
N ARG A 122 1.09 -4.65 -21.86
CA ARG A 122 1.46 -4.21 -20.48
C ARG A 122 0.77 -2.90 -20.11
N THR A 123 0.56 -2.02 -21.08
CA THR A 123 0.10 -0.65 -20.86
C THR A 123 -1.41 -0.51 -20.90
N PHE A 124 -2.10 -1.28 -21.76
CA PHE A 124 -3.56 -1.23 -21.85
C PHE A 124 -4.27 -1.55 -20.53
N PRO A 125 -3.92 -2.63 -19.77
CA PRO A 125 -4.52 -2.89 -18.46
C PRO A 125 -4.28 -1.74 -17.47
N LEU A 126 -3.12 -1.08 -17.53
CA LEU A 126 -2.84 0.07 -16.69
C LEU A 126 -3.83 1.20 -16.96
N PHE A 127 -4.01 1.60 -18.21
CA PHE A 127 -4.94 2.68 -18.57
C PHE A 127 -6.39 2.32 -18.25
N LEU A 128 -6.77 1.06 -18.44
CA LEU A 128 -8.09 0.57 -18.06
C LEU A 128 -8.32 0.67 -16.54
N ALA A 129 -7.34 0.25 -15.73
CA ALA A 129 -7.41 0.38 -14.28
C ALA A 129 -7.46 1.87 -13.86
N MET A 130 -6.63 2.72 -14.49
CA MET A 130 -6.62 4.17 -14.18
C MET A 130 -7.94 4.85 -14.55
N SER A 131 -8.63 4.40 -15.59
CA SER A 131 -9.99 4.87 -15.91
C SER A 131 -10.96 4.53 -14.78
N GLY A 132 -10.90 3.31 -14.23
CA GLY A 132 -11.69 2.92 -13.06
C GLY A 132 -11.40 3.79 -11.83
N VAL A 133 -10.13 3.97 -11.50
CA VAL A 133 -9.70 4.85 -10.39
C VAL A 133 -10.14 6.30 -10.63
N GLY A 134 -10.06 6.79 -11.87
CA GLY A 134 -10.52 8.14 -12.26
C GLY A 134 -12.03 8.32 -12.06
N ILE A 135 -12.84 7.31 -12.39
CA ILE A 135 -14.28 7.31 -12.12
C ILE A 135 -14.53 7.41 -10.62
N LEU A 136 -13.88 6.56 -9.81
CA LEU A 136 -14.02 6.54 -8.36
C LEU A 136 -13.65 7.89 -7.74
N LEU A 137 -12.50 8.44 -8.12
CA LEU A 137 -12.05 9.74 -7.66
C LEU A 137 -13.00 10.86 -8.07
N GLY A 138 -13.46 10.86 -9.33
CA GLY A 138 -14.36 11.89 -9.85
C GLY A 138 -15.70 11.96 -9.10
N PHE A 139 -16.32 10.82 -8.79
CA PHE A 139 -17.55 10.78 -7.98
C PHE A 139 -17.28 11.17 -6.52
N THR A 140 -16.17 10.71 -5.94
CA THR A 140 -15.80 11.05 -4.56
C THR A 140 -15.53 12.55 -4.40
N LEU A 141 -14.86 13.18 -5.36
CA LEU A 141 -14.60 14.63 -5.33
C LEU A 141 -15.89 15.47 -5.47
N ARG A 142 -16.87 14.99 -6.23
CA ARG A 142 -18.19 15.65 -6.32
C ARG A 142 -18.98 15.55 -5.03
N ALA A 143 -18.80 14.48 -4.26
CA ALA A 143 -19.51 14.23 -3.02
C ALA A 143 -18.84 14.90 -1.79
N SER A 144 -17.62 15.39 -1.91
CA SER A 144 -16.84 15.95 -0.79
C SER A 144 -16.21 17.29 -1.14
N SER A 145 -16.10 18.18 -0.13
CA SER A 145 -15.30 19.39 -0.20
C SER A 145 -13.83 19.06 0.12
N ALA A 146 -13.01 18.86 -0.91
CA ALA A 146 -11.59 18.59 -0.74
C ALA A 146 -10.75 19.86 -0.90
N SER A 147 -9.81 20.12 0.01
CA SER A 147 -8.85 21.22 -0.14
C SER A 147 -7.81 20.89 -1.22
N GLY A 148 -7.39 21.89 -2.00
CA GLY A 148 -6.36 21.68 -3.02
C GLY A 148 -5.03 21.17 -2.43
N VAL A 149 -4.66 21.63 -1.22
CA VAL A 149 -3.46 21.15 -0.52
C VAL A 149 -3.60 19.71 -0.10
N GLY A 150 -4.78 19.28 0.38
CA GLY A 150 -5.04 17.90 0.71
C GLY A 150 -4.95 16.95 -0.50
N LEU A 151 -5.40 17.42 -1.68
CA LEU A 151 -5.23 16.67 -2.94
C LEU A 151 -3.76 16.49 -3.31
N LEU A 152 -2.94 17.55 -3.16
CA LEU A 152 -1.50 17.45 -3.42
C LEU A 152 -0.81 16.43 -2.49
N TRP A 153 -1.18 16.39 -1.22
CA TRP A 153 -0.70 15.37 -0.29
C TRP A 153 -1.11 13.96 -0.73
N GLY A 154 -2.33 13.76 -1.19
CA GLY A 154 -2.79 12.47 -1.70
C GLY A 154 -2.03 11.99 -2.95
N ILE A 155 -1.77 12.91 -3.89
CA ILE A 155 -0.93 12.63 -5.06
C ILE A 155 0.50 12.26 -4.62
N LEU A 156 1.08 13.02 -3.69
CA LEU A 156 2.42 12.72 -3.14
C LEU A 156 2.46 11.34 -2.48
N ALA A 157 1.41 10.94 -1.75
CA ALA A 157 1.30 9.60 -1.19
C ALA A 157 1.36 8.53 -2.29
N GLY A 158 0.66 8.72 -3.41
CA GLY A 158 0.73 7.83 -4.58
C GLY A 158 2.11 7.77 -5.23
N VAL A 159 2.79 8.90 -5.40
CA VAL A 159 4.16 8.99 -5.92
C VAL A 159 5.14 8.24 -5.01
N LEU A 160 5.05 8.47 -3.69
CA LEU A 160 5.93 7.81 -2.73
C LEU A 160 5.65 6.31 -2.61
N PHE A 161 4.39 5.87 -2.75
CA PHE A 161 4.07 4.45 -2.84
C PHE A 161 4.67 3.80 -4.10
N ALA A 162 4.62 4.50 -5.23
CA ALA A 162 5.33 4.06 -6.42
C ALA A 162 6.85 3.99 -6.19
N GLY A 163 7.42 4.91 -5.43
CA GLY A 163 8.82 4.87 -4.99
C GLY A 163 9.13 3.63 -4.15
N VAL A 164 8.23 3.21 -3.26
CA VAL A 164 8.36 1.95 -2.49
C VAL A 164 8.41 0.75 -3.43
N ILE A 165 7.42 0.61 -4.33
CA ILE A 165 7.34 -0.52 -5.27
C ILE A 165 8.57 -0.54 -6.19
N GLY A 166 8.94 0.61 -6.74
CA GLY A 166 10.11 0.75 -7.63
C GLY A 166 11.41 0.40 -6.92
N SER A 167 11.62 0.89 -5.69
CA SER A 167 12.82 0.59 -4.90
C SER A 167 12.91 -0.87 -4.49
N LEU A 168 11.80 -1.50 -4.09
CA LEU A 168 11.74 -2.94 -3.81
C LEU A 168 12.08 -3.77 -5.06
N ARG A 169 11.61 -3.34 -6.24
CA ARG A 169 11.96 -4.00 -7.50
C ARG A 169 13.43 -3.79 -7.87
N TRP A 170 13.97 -2.60 -7.67
CA TRP A 170 15.38 -2.29 -7.90
C TRP A 170 16.29 -3.12 -7.01
N LEU A 171 15.91 -3.30 -5.73
CA LEU A 171 16.63 -4.05 -4.72
C LEU A 171 16.30 -5.56 -4.70
N ARG A 172 15.69 -6.08 -5.74
CA ARG A 172 15.19 -7.48 -5.82
C ARG A 172 16.22 -8.58 -5.60
N GLN A 173 17.50 -8.26 -5.71
CA GLN A 173 18.61 -9.18 -5.46
C GLN A 173 18.83 -9.44 -3.96
N TYR A 174 18.33 -8.57 -3.09
CA TYR A 174 18.43 -8.72 -1.65
C TYR A 174 17.28 -9.55 -1.08
N ASP A 175 17.51 -10.13 0.09
CA ASP A 175 16.45 -10.88 0.79
C ASP A 175 15.27 -9.98 1.15
N SER A 176 14.05 -10.47 0.90
CA SER A 176 12.82 -9.72 1.14
C SER A 176 12.61 -9.37 2.63
N THR A 177 13.09 -10.22 3.54
CA THR A 177 13.00 -9.97 4.99
C THR A 177 13.91 -8.81 5.39
N LEU A 178 15.13 -8.76 4.82
CA LEU A 178 16.07 -7.66 5.03
C LEU A 178 15.50 -6.34 4.53
N LEU A 179 14.92 -6.32 3.31
CA LEU A 179 14.32 -5.11 2.74
C LEU A 179 13.19 -4.57 3.61
N VAL A 180 12.30 -5.45 4.08
CA VAL A 180 11.19 -5.03 4.95
C VAL A 180 11.72 -4.55 6.30
N ALA A 181 12.69 -5.24 6.91
CA ALA A 181 13.27 -4.83 8.18
C ALA A 181 13.86 -3.40 8.11
N TRP A 182 14.59 -3.06 7.02
CA TRP A 182 15.07 -1.70 6.79
C TRP A 182 13.93 -0.71 6.60
N ASN A 183 12.94 -1.03 5.77
CA ASN A 183 11.81 -0.14 5.48
C ASN A 183 11.03 0.22 6.76
N VAL A 184 10.66 -0.80 7.54
CA VAL A 184 9.88 -0.57 8.77
C VAL A 184 10.73 0.06 9.88
N GLY A 185 12.02 -0.28 9.95
CA GLY A 185 12.95 0.32 10.93
C GLY A 185 13.16 1.81 10.69
N ILE A 186 13.41 2.21 9.44
CA ILE A 186 13.54 3.62 9.07
C ILE A 186 12.22 4.37 9.30
N ALA A 187 11.11 3.81 8.87
CA ALA A 187 9.79 4.42 9.11
C ALA A 187 9.50 4.59 10.60
N MET A 188 9.78 3.56 11.42
CA MET A 188 9.64 3.62 12.87
C MET A 188 10.47 4.75 13.47
N LEU A 189 11.75 4.85 13.10
CA LEU A 189 12.65 5.90 13.61
C LEU A 189 12.18 7.30 13.21
N CYS A 190 11.68 7.46 11.98
CA CYS A 190 11.13 8.74 11.52
C CYS A 190 9.80 9.09 12.19
N PHE A 191 8.95 8.10 12.51
CA PHE A 191 7.70 8.33 13.25
C PHE A 191 7.93 8.57 14.74
N LEU A 192 9.02 8.08 15.31
CA LEU A 192 9.28 8.16 16.76
C LEU A 192 9.16 9.58 17.34
N PRO A 193 9.82 10.63 16.79
CA PRO A 193 9.68 11.98 17.32
C PRO A 193 8.25 12.51 17.20
N LEU A 194 7.54 12.20 16.12
CA LEU A 194 6.15 12.59 15.93
C LEU A 194 5.25 11.90 16.95
N TYR A 195 5.48 10.61 17.21
CA TYR A 195 4.74 9.84 18.19
C TYR A 195 4.95 10.35 19.62
N LEU A 196 6.20 10.62 20.00
CA LEU A 196 6.52 11.17 21.32
C LEU A 196 5.85 12.54 21.53
N ALA A 197 5.73 13.35 20.49
CA ALA A 197 5.03 14.64 20.55
C ALA A 197 3.51 14.50 20.76
N THR A 198 2.90 13.33 20.49
CA THR A 198 1.46 13.11 20.77
C THR A 198 1.17 12.97 22.27
N GLY A 199 2.14 12.57 23.07
CA GLY A 199 1.97 12.25 24.49
C GLY A 199 1.02 11.08 24.77
N TYR A 200 0.55 10.37 23.74
CA TYR A 200 -0.43 9.29 23.89
C TYR A 200 0.26 7.93 24.03
N PHE A 201 -0.21 7.12 25.01
CA PHE A 201 0.24 5.74 25.18
C PHE A 201 -0.95 4.78 25.05
N PRO A 202 -0.89 3.74 24.19
CA PRO A 202 -1.99 2.81 23.99
C PRO A 202 -2.31 2.00 25.24
N THR A 203 -3.60 1.75 25.50
CA THR A 203 -4.05 0.76 26.47
C THR A 203 -3.71 -0.65 26.02
N LEU A 204 -3.74 -1.64 26.94
CA LEU A 204 -3.40 -3.02 26.60
C LEU A 204 -4.24 -3.60 25.44
N PRO A 205 -5.57 -3.42 25.36
CA PRO A 205 -6.34 -3.89 24.20
C PRO A 205 -5.92 -3.21 22.88
N GLN A 206 -5.64 -1.91 22.91
CA GLN A 206 -5.15 -1.18 21.76
C GLN A 206 -3.76 -1.66 21.34
N PHE A 207 -2.88 -1.89 22.29
CA PHE A 207 -1.54 -2.41 22.04
C PHE A 207 -1.58 -3.77 21.33
N LEU A 208 -2.44 -4.69 21.78
CA LEU A 208 -2.63 -5.99 21.13
C LEU A 208 -3.22 -5.85 19.71
N LEU A 209 -4.20 -4.97 19.54
CA LEU A 209 -4.77 -4.66 18.23
C LEU A 209 -3.72 -4.08 17.27
N LEU A 210 -2.91 -3.12 17.74
CA LEU A 210 -1.84 -2.50 16.99
C LEU A 210 -0.73 -3.50 16.63
N ALA A 211 -0.43 -4.45 17.53
CA ALA A 211 0.51 -5.54 17.26
C ALA A 211 0.00 -6.43 16.12
N PHE A 212 -1.25 -6.87 16.20
CA PHE A 212 -1.85 -7.68 15.15
C PHE A 212 -1.91 -6.91 13.83
N PHE A 213 -2.34 -5.65 13.84
CA PHE A 213 -2.37 -4.76 12.70
C PHE A 213 -0.98 -4.60 12.07
N GLY A 214 0.05 -4.33 12.88
CA GLY A 214 1.43 -4.17 12.39
C GLY A 214 2.00 -5.43 11.75
N ILE A 215 1.72 -6.59 12.30
CA ILE A 215 2.28 -7.86 11.83
C ILE A 215 1.53 -8.36 10.59
N PHE A 216 0.21 -8.51 10.69
CA PHE A 216 -0.59 -9.18 9.65
C PHE A 216 -1.01 -8.27 8.51
N GLN A 217 -1.32 -7.01 8.79
CA GLN A 217 -1.79 -6.06 7.79
C GLN A 217 -0.65 -5.27 7.13
N PHE A 218 0.47 -5.11 7.81
CA PHE A 218 1.57 -4.29 7.30
C PHE A 218 2.82 -5.11 6.96
N ALA A 219 3.43 -5.74 7.94
CA ALA A 219 4.73 -6.39 7.77
C ALA A 219 4.70 -7.58 6.81
N LEU A 220 3.74 -8.50 7.01
CA LEU A 220 3.60 -9.67 6.16
C LEU A 220 3.26 -9.32 4.71
N PRO A 221 2.30 -8.42 4.42
CA PRO A 221 2.06 -7.96 3.05
C PRO A 221 3.29 -7.35 2.38
N TYR A 222 4.02 -6.46 3.06
CA TYR A 222 5.23 -5.86 2.48
C TYR A 222 6.30 -6.90 2.13
N ARG A 223 6.47 -7.92 2.97
CA ARG A 223 7.37 -9.04 2.66
C ARG A 223 6.90 -9.83 1.44
N LEU A 224 5.60 -10.09 1.34
CA LEU A 224 5.03 -10.79 0.19
C LEU A 224 5.16 -9.99 -1.09
N ILE A 225 4.94 -8.66 -1.05
CA ILE A 225 5.19 -7.75 -2.18
C ILE A 225 6.66 -7.79 -2.57
N ALA A 226 7.58 -7.60 -1.61
CA ALA A 226 9.01 -7.64 -1.88
C ALA A 226 9.45 -8.98 -2.51
N LYS A 227 8.91 -10.10 -2.02
CA LYS A 227 9.17 -11.43 -2.58
C LYS A 227 8.59 -11.59 -3.99
N GLY A 228 7.37 -11.09 -4.22
CA GLY A 228 6.75 -11.12 -5.55
C GLY A 228 7.54 -10.29 -6.57
N LEU A 229 7.94 -9.09 -6.20
CA LEU A 229 8.71 -8.17 -7.04
C LEU A 229 10.12 -8.68 -7.40
N GLN A 230 10.59 -9.76 -6.80
CA GLN A 230 11.81 -10.44 -7.27
C GLN A 230 11.62 -11.10 -8.64
N LYS A 231 10.40 -11.51 -8.99
CA LYS A 231 10.10 -12.32 -10.19
C LYS A 231 9.13 -11.65 -11.17
N ILE A 232 8.31 -10.68 -10.74
CA ILE A 232 7.40 -9.92 -11.60
C ILE A 232 7.86 -8.47 -11.74
N SER A 233 7.37 -7.76 -12.77
CA SER A 233 7.70 -6.34 -12.98
C SER A 233 7.10 -5.44 -11.89
N ALA A 234 7.67 -4.25 -11.71
CA ALA A 234 7.15 -3.24 -10.80
C ALA A 234 5.73 -2.80 -11.19
N GLN A 235 5.48 -2.62 -12.49
CA GLN A 235 4.18 -2.26 -13.04
C GLN A 235 3.12 -3.33 -12.76
N GLU A 236 3.44 -4.61 -12.95
CA GLU A 236 2.53 -5.71 -12.66
C GLU A 236 2.23 -5.81 -11.16
N GLY A 237 3.26 -5.69 -10.31
CA GLY A 237 3.09 -5.67 -8.86
C GLY A 237 2.19 -4.53 -8.40
N ALA A 238 2.43 -3.31 -8.89
CA ALA A 238 1.61 -2.14 -8.58
C ALA A 238 0.14 -2.30 -9.04
N LEU A 239 -0.09 -2.92 -10.19
CA LEU A 239 -1.45 -3.19 -10.68
C LEU A 239 -2.18 -4.18 -9.76
N ILE A 240 -1.50 -5.26 -9.33
CA ILE A 240 -2.09 -6.26 -8.43
C ILE A 240 -2.42 -5.64 -7.06
N THR A 241 -1.63 -4.69 -6.57
CA THR A 241 -1.94 -4.02 -5.29
C THR A 241 -3.24 -3.21 -5.31
N LEU A 242 -3.80 -2.87 -6.48
CA LEU A 242 -5.12 -2.27 -6.59
C LEU A 242 -6.28 -3.18 -6.13
N LEU A 243 -6.03 -4.47 -5.88
CA LEU A 243 -6.99 -5.32 -5.18
C LEU A 243 -7.27 -4.85 -3.75
N GLU A 244 -6.30 -4.24 -3.09
CA GLU A 244 -6.44 -3.74 -1.71
C GLU A 244 -7.62 -2.77 -1.58
N PRO A 245 -7.68 -1.62 -2.29
CA PRO A 245 -8.79 -0.68 -2.17
C PRO A 245 -10.13 -1.21 -2.66
N ILE A 246 -10.14 -2.25 -3.50
CA ILE A 246 -11.38 -2.90 -3.95
C ILE A 246 -11.93 -3.83 -2.87
N LEU A 247 -11.07 -4.57 -2.19
CA LEU A 247 -11.46 -5.51 -1.15
C LEU A 247 -11.75 -4.83 0.19
N THR A 248 -11.16 -3.64 0.45
CA THR A 248 -11.36 -2.90 1.71
C THR A 248 -12.84 -2.61 1.99
N PRO A 249 -13.64 -2.06 1.06
CA PRO A 249 -15.07 -1.86 1.24
C PRO A 249 -15.84 -3.14 1.56
N PHE A 250 -15.44 -4.27 0.97
CA PHE A 250 -16.06 -5.57 1.24
C PHE A 250 -15.94 -5.97 2.72
N TRP A 251 -14.75 -5.80 3.30
CA TRP A 251 -14.53 -6.09 4.73
C TRP A 251 -15.29 -5.13 5.63
N VAL A 252 -15.31 -3.82 5.30
CA VAL A 252 -16.04 -2.80 6.05
C VAL A 252 -17.54 -3.10 6.03
N TRP A 253 -18.09 -3.46 4.89
CA TRP A 253 -19.49 -3.87 4.77
C TRP A 253 -19.78 -5.16 5.56
N LEU A 254 -18.91 -6.17 5.45
CA LEU A 254 -19.12 -7.47 6.10
C LEU A 254 -19.10 -7.38 7.63
N PHE A 255 -18.20 -6.59 8.21
CA PHE A 255 -18.00 -6.52 9.67
C PHE A 255 -18.75 -5.36 10.34
N TRP A 256 -18.94 -4.26 9.62
CA TRP A 256 -19.52 -3.03 10.19
C TRP A 256 -20.87 -2.65 9.56
N GLY A 257 -21.33 -3.36 8.53
CA GLY A 257 -22.59 -3.10 7.85
C GLY A 257 -22.64 -1.79 7.05
N ILE A 258 -21.49 -1.14 6.83
CA ILE A 258 -21.39 0.13 6.10
C ILE A 258 -21.35 -0.18 4.61
N ALA A 259 -22.42 0.20 3.88
CA ALA A 259 -22.52 -0.01 2.44
C ALA A 259 -21.76 1.09 1.67
N GLU A 260 -21.01 0.66 0.64
CA GLU A 260 -20.33 1.58 -0.25
C GLU A 260 -21.26 2.08 -1.38
N PRO A 261 -21.00 3.28 -1.89
CA PRO A 261 -21.76 3.81 -3.02
C PRO A 261 -21.61 2.96 -4.30
N TRP A 262 -22.65 2.97 -5.15
CA TRP A 262 -22.70 2.15 -6.38
C TRP A 262 -21.52 2.38 -7.35
N TRP A 263 -21.00 3.61 -7.41
CA TRP A 263 -19.84 3.92 -8.28
C TRP A 263 -18.56 3.18 -7.89
N THR A 264 -18.47 2.73 -6.62
CA THR A 264 -17.36 1.87 -6.16
C THR A 264 -17.37 0.54 -6.90
N LEU A 265 -18.55 -0.02 -7.17
CA LEU A 265 -18.69 -1.26 -7.95
C LEU A 265 -18.27 -1.04 -9.41
N VAL A 266 -18.65 0.07 -10.02
CA VAL A 266 -18.30 0.38 -11.41
C VAL A 266 -16.78 0.56 -11.56
N GLY A 267 -16.17 1.44 -10.78
CA GLY A 267 -14.73 1.67 -10.86
C GLY A 267 -13.92 0.42 -10.49
N GLY A 268 -14.38 -0.32 -9.47
CA GLY A 268 -13.79 -1.61 -9.08
C GLY A 268 -13.84 -2.66 -10.21
N ALA A 269 -14.92 -2.72 -10.97
CA ALA A 269 -15.05 -3.61 -12.12
C ALA A 269 -13.98 -3.32 -13.20
N PHE A 270 -13.71 -2.05 -13.52
CA PHE A 270 -12.64 -1.66 -14.45
C PHE A 270 -11.27 -2.17 -13.97
N VAL A 271 -10.98 -2.01 -12.69
CA VAL A 271 -9.72 -2.47 -12.09
C VAL A 271 -9.63 -4.00 -12.11
N LEU A 272 -10.72 -4.72 -11.77
CA LEU A 272 -10.74 -6.18 -11.82
C LEU A 272 -10.55 -6.73 -13.23
N VAL A 273 -11.22 -6.13 -14.23
CA VAL A 273 -11.03 -6.51 -15.65
C VAL A 273 -9.57 -6.28 -16.07
N ALA A 274 -8.98 -5.14 -15.70
CA ALA A 274 -7.57 -4.86 -15.98
C ALA A 274 -6.64 -5.91 -15.35
N LEU A 275 -6.90 -6.31 -14.11
CA LEU A 275 -6.14 -7.35 -13.41
C LEU A 275 -6.25 -8.70 -14.12
N VAL A 276 -7.47 -9.13 -14.48
CA VAL A 276 -7.70 -10.40 -15.20
C VAL A 276 -6.98 -10.39 -16.54
N LEU A 277 -7.10 -9.31 -17.32
CA LEU A 277 -6.39 -9.17 -18.59
C LEU A 277 -4.88 -9.31 -18.40
N ARG A 278 -4.30 -8.64 -17.39
CA ARG A 278 -2.85 -8.64 -17.16
C ARG A 278 -2.32 -9.96 -16.59
N THR A 279 -3.05 -10.57 -15.67
CA THR A 279 -2.52 -11.71 -14.89
C THR A 279 -2.94 -13.06 -15.44
N VAL A 280 -4.05 -13.13 -16.18
CA VAL A 280 -4.61 -14.37 -16.74
C VAL A 280 -4.48 -14.40 -18.25
N VAL A 281 -5.04 -13.42 -18.94
CA VAL A 281 -5.13 -13.44 -20.42
C VAL A 281 -3.76 -13.21 -21.06
N TRP A 282 -2.97 -12.26 -20.56
CA TRP A 282 -1.64 -11.93 -21.08
C TRP A 282 -0.51 -12.35 -20.13
N ALA A 283 -0.73 -13.45 -19.40
CA ALA A 283 0.18 -13.96 -18.38
C ALA A 283 1.55 -14.41 -18.92
N ASP A 284 1.58 -14.96 -20.12
CA ASP A 284 2.74 -15.67 -20.68
C ASP A 284 3.73 -14.79 -21.48
N GLU A 285 3.52 -13.47 -21.51
CA GLU A 285 4.31 -12.54 -22.33
C GLU A 285 5.25 -11.64 -21.51
N VAL A 286 5.92 -12.23 -20.52
CA VAL A 286 6.92 -11.51 -19.67
C VAL A 286 8.33 -11.96 -20.03
#